data_33873abdc2690a3f87a1fe4e4999a9cc
#
_entry.id   33873abdc2690a3f87a1fe4e4999a9cc
#
_cell.length_a   1.000
_cell.length_b   1.000
_cell.length_c   1.000
_cell.angle_alpha   90.00
_cell.angle_beta   90.00
_cell.angle_gamma   90.00
#
_symmetry.space_group_name_H-M   'P 1'
#
loop_
_entity.id
_entity.type
_entity.pdbx_description
1 polymer ?
#
loop_
_entity_poly.entity_id
_entity_poly.type
_entity_poly.pdbx_seq_one_letter_code
_entity_poly.pdbx_strand_id
1 'polypeptide(L)'
;MDALNGKIPTICLVDDDASVLKATSRLLASSGWKVESFLDPIAFLRYAEASKPRVAVLDVIMPIMNGLEVQTELQTVSPSTRVVILTSKDDPAVRSKAMAAGATGFFLKPVDDDEFLAGIEAAANGTKSS
;
A
#
# COMPACT_ATOMS: atom_id res chain seq x y z
N MET A 1 -4.93 9.88 -22.30
CA MET A 1 -4.50 9.15 -22.42
C MET A 1 -4.01 8.52 -21.56
N ASP A 2 -3.99 7.97 -21.70
CA ASP A 2 -3.57 7.17 -20.69
C ASP A 2 -2.10 7.20 -20.64
N ALA A 3 -1.59 7.93 -19.75
CA ALA A 3 -0.16 8.07 -19.55
C ALA A 3 0.49 6.72 -19.28
N LEU A 4 -0.29 5.72 -19.02
CA LEU A 4 0.19 4.40 -18.71
C LEU A 4 0.14 3.48 -19.92
N ASN A 5 -0.05 4.04 -21.10
CA ASN A 5 -0.07 3.29 -22.34
C ASN A 5 -1.09 2.16 -22.30
N GLY A 6 -2.24 2.40 -21.70
CA GLY A 6 -3.29 1.42 -21.58
C GLY A 6 -3.11 0.40 -20.47
N LYS A 7 -2.01 0.48 -19.72
CA LYS A 7 -1.79 -0.45 -18.62
C LYS A 7 -2.53 0.01 -17.38
N ILE A 8 -3.18 -0.95 -16.71
CA ILE A 8 -3.80 -0.70 -15.42
C ILE A 8 -2.71 -0.69 -14.36
N PRO A 9 -2.64 0.35 -13.53
CA PRO A 9 -1.63 0.38 -12.46
C PRO A 9 -1.80 -0.77 -11.49
N THR A 10 -0.69 -1.27 -10.99
CA THR A 10 -0.69 -2.35 -10.01
C THR A 10 -0.68 -1.78 -8.60
N ILE A 11 -1.57 -2.31 -7.77
CA ILE A 11 -1.63 -2.04 -6.34
C ILE A 11 -1.09 -3.28 -5.64
N CYS A 12 -0.10 -3.12 -4.80
CA CYS A 12 0.44 -4.23 -4.01
C CYS A 12 -0.12 -4.16 -2.59
N LEU A 13 -0.41 -5.33 -2.03
CA LEU A 13 -0.86 -5.45 -0.65
C LEU A 13 0.16 -6.28 0.11
N VAL A 14 0.59 -5.81 1.27
CA VAL A 14 1.54 -6.52 2.11
C VAL A 14 0.97 -6.62 3.52
N ASP A 15 0.68 -7.84 3.95
CA ASP A 15 0.05 -8.11 5.24
C ASP A 15 0.31 -9.57 5.57
N ASP A 16 0.57 -9.89 6.81
CA ASP A 16 0.80 -11.29 7.20
C ASP A 16 -0.49 -12.07 7.44
N ASP A 17 -1.64 -11.42 7.32
CA ASP A 17 -2.95 -12.04 7.48
C ASP A 17 -3.55 -12.33 6.10
N ALA A 18 -3.58 -13.61 5.75
CA ALA A 18 -4.09 -14.04 4.44
C ALA A 18 -5.55 -13.66 4.23
N SER A 19 -6.35 -13.65 5.29
CA SER A 19 -7.77 -13.28 5.18
C SER A 19 -7.93 -11.82 4.81
N VAL A 20 -7.11 -10.96 5.41
CA VAL A 20 -7.12 -9.53 5.11
C VAL A 20 -6.71 -9.31 3.66
N LEU A 21 -5.64 -9.99 3.22
CA LEU A 21 -5.18 -9.88 1.84
C LEU A 21 -6.27 -10.27 0.85
N LYS A 22 -6.96 -11.37 1.13
CA LYS A 22 -8.00 -11.86 0.24
C LYS A 22 -9.16 -10.87 0.13
N ALA A 23 -9.64 -10.37 1.27
CA ALA A 23 -10.77 -9.45 1.29
C ALA A 23 -10.42 -8.13 0.61
N THR A 24 -9.24 -7.58 0.94
CA THR A 24 -8.81 -6.31 0.37
C THR A 24 -8.53 -6.43 -1.12
N SER A 25 -7.94 -7.55 -1.54
CA SER A 25 -7.68 -7.81 -2.94
C SER A 25 -8.98 -7.85 -3.75
N ARG A 26 -10.00 -8.52 -3.21
CA ARG A 26 -11.31 -8.59 -3.88
C ARG A 26 -11.94 -7.21 -4.03
N LEU A 27 -11.85 -6.42 -2.98
CA LEU A 27 -12.41 -5.07 -3.00
C LEU A 27 -11.74 -4.23 -4.08
N LEU A 28 -10.42 -4.23 -4.13
CA LEU A 28 -9.69 -3.45 -5.12
C LEU A 28 -9.93 -3.96 -6.53
N ALA A 29 -9.93 -5.27 -6.71
CA ALA A 29 -10.17 -5.85 -8.03
C ALA A 29 -11.56 -5.50 -8.54
N SER A 30 -12.55 -5.47 -7.65
CA SER A 30 -13.92 -5.10 -8.05
C SER A 30 -14.01 -3.64 -8.50
N SER A 31 -13.05 -2.82 -8.12
CA SER A 31 -12.98 -1.43 -8.53
C SER A 31 -12.08 -1.22 -9.75
N GLY A 32 -11.62 -2.32 -10.36
CA GLY A 32 -10.86 -2.25 -11.61
C GLY A 32 -9.35 -2.23 -11.45
N TRP A 33 -8.83 -2.34 -10.22
CA TRP A 33 -7.39 -2.32 -10.01
C TRP A 33 -6.75 -3.69 -10.24
N LYS A 34 -5.52 -3.69 -10.71
CA LYS A 34 -4.70 -4.89 -10.75
C LYS A 34 -4.02 -5.03 -9.41
N VAL A 35 -4.14 -6.19 -8.77
CA VAL A 35 -3.67 -6.38 -7.39
C VAL A 35 -2.69 -7.53 -7.30
N GLU A 36 -1.58 -7.32 -6.58
CA GLU A 36 -0.64 -8.36 -6.22
C GLU A 36 -0.54 -8.38 -4.69
N SER A 37 -0.67 -9.54 -4.09
CA SER A 37 -0.69 -9.69 -2.64
C SER A 37 0.55 -10.44 -2.15
N PHE A 38 1.07 -10.01 -1.01
CA PHE A 38 2.28 -10.60 -0.43
C PHE A 38 2.09 -10.81 1.06
N LEU A 39 2.38 -12.03 1.50
CA LEU A 39 2.45 -12.34 2.93
C LEU A 39 3.84 -12.01 3.47
N ASP A 40 4.84 -11.99 2.59
CA ASP A 40 6.24 -11.81 2.96
C ASP A 40 6.74 -10.44 2.46
N PRO A 41 7.14 -9.55 3.37
CA PRO A 41 7.62 -8.22 2.95
C PRO A 41 8.89 -8.27 2.11
N ILE A 42 9.75 -9.28 2.30
CA ILE A 42 10.97 -9.40 1.49
C ILE A 42 10.61 -9.72 0.04
N ALA A 43 9.66 -10.65 -0.16
CA ALA A 43 9.20 -10.99 -1.51
C ALA A 43 8.56 -9.76 -2.17
N PHE A 44 7.80 -8.98 -1.40
CA PHE A 44 7.23 -7.75 -1.92
C PHE A 44 8.31 -6.77 -2.38
N LEU A 45 9.35 -6.56 -1.59
CA LEU A 45 10.39 -5.61 -1.95
C LEU A 45 11.12 -6.02 -3.22
N ARG A 46 11.35 -7.32 -3.41
CA ARG A 46 11.94 -7.81 -4.66
C ARG A 46 11.04 -7.53 -5.85
N TYR A 47 9.75 -7.78 -5.69
CA TYR A 47 8.78 -7.49 -6.73
C TYR A 47 8.76 -6.00 -7.06
N ALA A 48 8.76 -5.16 -6.01
CA ALA A 48 8.69 -3.71 -6.18
C ALA A 48 9.90 -3.17 -6.92
N GLU A 49 11.08 -3.70 -6.63
CA GLU A 49 12.30 -3.27 -7.29
C GLU A 49 12.23 -3.52 -8.79
N ALA A 50 11.71 -4.68 -9.19
CA ALA A 50 11.63 -5.05 -10.59
C ALA A 50 10.45 -4.40 -11.32
N SER A 51 9.31 -4.27 -10.65
CA SER A 51 8.04 -3.91 -11.29
C SER A 51 7.58 -2.48 -11.05
N LYS A 52 8.13 -1.82 -10.03
CA LYS A 52 7.77 -0.44 -9.69
C LYS A 52 6.26 -0.22 -9.61
N PRO A 53 5.56 -0.89 -8.68
CA PRO A 53 4.10 -0.74 -8.61
C PRO A 53 3.70 0.68 -8.28
N ARG A 54 2.46 1.03 -8.61
CA ARG A 54 1.95 2.37 -8.39
C ARG A 54 1.73 2.66 -6.91
N VAL A 55 1.13 1.71 -6.20
CA VAL A 55 0.77 1.88 -4.78
C VAL A 55 1.11 0.61 -4.02
N ALA A 56 1.60 0.77 -2.80
CA ALA A 56 1.79 -0.33 -1.87
C ALA A 56 0.98 -0.05 -0.62
N VAL A 57 0.11 -0.99 -0.26
CA VAL A 57 -0.67 -0.94 0.97
C VAL A 57 0.04 -1.83 1.98
N LEU A 58 0.51 -1.24 3.06
CA LEU A 58 1.35 -1.94 4.04
C LEU A 58 0.67 -1.99 5.41
N ASP A 59 0.67 -3.16 6.04
CA ASP A 59 0.36 -3.26 7.44
C ASP A 59 1.62 -2.95 8.24
N VAL A 60 1.47 -2.34 9.40
CA VAL A 60 2.61 -2.03 10.27
C VAL A 60 3.06 -3.26 11.03
N ILE A 61 2.11 -4.04 11.55
CA ILE A 61 2.43 -5.18 12.42
C ILE A 61 2.61 -6.44 11.60
N MET A 62 3.88 -6.79 11.35
CA MET A 62 4.22 -8.01 10.62
C MET A 62 5.47 -8.61 11.25
N PRO A 63 5.63 -9.93 11.21
CA PRO A 63 6.88 -10.55 11.65
C PRO A 63 7.99 -10.22 10.67
N ILE A 64 9.23 -10.39 11.05
CA ILE A 64 10.42 -10.21 10.24
C ILE A 64 10.71 -8.72 9.99
N MET A 65 9.79 -7.99 9.38
CA MET A 65 9.99 -6.60 9.02
C MET A 65 8.65 -5.87 9.11
N ASN A 66 8.55 -4.83 9.92
CA ASN A 66 7.29 -4.11 10.06
C ASN A 66 7.08 -3.14 8.89
N GLY A 67 5.86 -2.61 8.79
CA GLY A 67 5.49 -1.76 7.66
C GLY A 67 6.31 -0.49 7.54
N LEU A 68 6.78 0.08 8.65
CA LEU A 68 7.61 1.28 8.59
C LEU A 68 8.98 0.96 8.02
N GLU A 69 9.51 -0.22 8.36
CA GLU A 69 10.78 -0.67 7.80
C GLU A 69 10.64 -0.94 6.30
N VAL A 70 9.53 -1.55 5.89
CA VAL A 70 9.26 -1.77 4.48
C VAL A 70 9.19 -0.44 3.74
N GLN A 71 8.52 0.54 4.32
CA GLN A 71 8.40 1.87 3.74
C GLN A 71 9.78 2.50 3.51
N THR A 72 10.67 2.35 4.48
CA THR A 72 12.03 2.87 4.35
C THR A 72 12.79 2.21 3.21
N GLU A 73 12.70 0.87 3.13
CA GLU A 73 13.38 0.14 2.06
C GLU A 73 12.80 0.49 0.69
N LEU A 74 11.51 0.73 0.62
CA LEU A 74 10.85 1.11 -0.63
C LEU A 74 11.40 2.41 -1.20
N GLN A 75 11.79 3.33 -0.36
CA GLN A 75 12.37 4.59 -0.81
C GLN A 75 13.63 4.38 -1.62
N THR A 76 14.34 3.28 -1.36
CA THR A 76 15.54 2.92 -2.09
C THR A 76 15.24 2.13 -3.35
N VAL A 77 14.38 1.10 -3.25
CA VAL A 77 14.20 0.17 -4.36
C VAL A 77 13.10 0.59 -5.33
N SER A 78 12.13 1.38 -4.89
CA SER A 78 11.03 1.83 -5.75
C SER A 78 10.49 3.17 -5.25
N PRO A 79 11.26 4.25 -5.39
CA PRO A 79 10.87 5.55 -4.83
C PRO A 79 9.61 6.14 -5.44
N SER A 80 9.20 5.67 -6.60
CA SER A 80 7.96 6.15 -7.22
C SER A 80 6.71 5.49 -6.67
N THR A 81 6.84 4.40 -5.92
CA THR A 81 5.69 3.71 -5.34
C THR A 81 5.11 4.53 -4.19
N ARG A 82 3.82 4.83 -4.26
CA ARG A 82 3.12 5.55 -3.20
C ARG A 82 2.75 4.57 -2.10
N VAL A 83 2.83 5.00 -0.86
CA VAL A 83 2.57 4.13 0.29
C VAL A 83 1.28 4.53 0.98
N VAL A 84 0.43 3.56 1.24
CA VAL A 84 -0.78 3.70 2.06
C VAL A 84 -0.63 2.69 3.20
N ILE A 85 -0.81 3.14 4.42
CA ILE A 85 -0.75 2.26 5.59
C ILE A 85 -2.18 1.81 5.92
N LEU A 86 -2.35 0.51 6.14
CA LEU A 86 -3.62 -0.06 6.57
C LEU A 86 -3.33 -1.01 7.72
N THR A 87 -3.63 -0.60 8.94
CA THR A 87 -3.20 -1.34 10.13
C THR A 87 -4.23 -1.25 11.23
N SER A 88 -4.22 -2.24 12.15
CA SER A 88 -5.03 -2.19 13.34
C SER A 88 -4.35 -1.43 14.48
N LYS A 89 -3.11 -0.98 14.28
CA LYS A 89 -2.34 -0.31 15.31
C LYS A 89 -2.65 1.18 15.35
N ASP A 90 -3.43 1.57 16.33
CA ASP A 90 -3.81 2.98 16.53
C ASP A 90 -2.79 3.65 17.45
N ASP A 91 -1.69 4.08 16.87
CA ASP A 91 -0.58 4.68 17.62
C ASP A 91 -0.17 5.97 16.92
N PRO A 92 -0.38 7.14 17.59
CA PRO A 92 -0.04 8.42 16.96
C PRO A 92 1.42 8.55 16.56
N ALA A 93 2.34 7.92 17.30
CA ALA A 93 3.76 7.97 16.97
C ALA A 93 4.03 7.20 15.67
N VAL A 94 3.39 6.07 15.47
CA VAL A 94 3.51 5.29 14.25
C VAL A 94 2.94 6.06 13.06
N ARG A 95 1.78 6.66 13.26
CA ARG A 95 1.15 7.48 12.21
C ARG A 95 2.05 8.64 11.82
N SER A 96 2.60 9.36 12.81
CA SER A 96 3.50 10.48 12.54
C SER A 96 4.72 10.03 11.74
N LYS A 97 5.31 8.91 12.10
CA LYS A 97 6.49 8.39 11.40
C LYS A 97 6.15 8.03 9.97
N ALA A 98 5.02 7.35 9.76
CA ALA A 98 4.62 6.94 8.42
C ALA A 98 4.38 8.15 7.53
N MET A 99 3.66 9.14 8.04
CA MET A 99 3.36 10.35 7.26
C MET A 99 4.61 11.17 6.99
N ALA A 100 5.50 11.29 7.97
CA ALA A 100 6.76 12.02 7.80
C ALA A 100 7.65 11.32 6.75
N ALA A 101 7.54 10.01 6.63
CA ALA A 101 8.30 9.26 5.64
C ALA A 101 7.63 9.25 4.26
N GLY A 102 6.52 9.96 4.10
CA GLY A 102 5.91 10.16 2.79
C GLY A 102 4.68 9.32 2.48
N ALA A 103 4.10 8.64 3.48
CA ALA A 103 2.86 7.90 3.23
C ALA A 103 1.77 8.88 2.75
N THR A 104 1.00 8.44 1.77
CA THR A 104 -0.07 9.27 1.23
C THR A 104 -1.39 9.03 1.93
N GLY A 105 -1.50 7.96 2.71
CA GLY A 105 -2.70 7.67 3.49
C GLY A 105 -2.38 6.77 4.65
N PHE A 106 -3.21 6.86 5.69
CA PHE A 106 -3.07 6.02 6.88
C PHE A 106 -4.48 5.67 7.35
N PHE A 107 -4.81 4.38 7.32
CA PHE A 107 -6.13 3.90 7.67
C PHE A 107 -6.06 2.86 8.77
N LEU A 108 -7.02 2.90 9.68
CA LEU A 108 -7.14 1.90 10.74
C LEU A 108 -8.16 0.84 10.33
N LYS A 109 -7.83 -0.42 10.59
CA LYS A 109 -8.76 -1.53 10.38
C LYS A 109 -9.75 -1.61 11.53
N PRO A 110 -11.02 -1.91 11.27
CA PRO A 110 -11.62 -2.03 9.95
C PRO A 110 -11.86 -0.67 9.34
N VAL A 111 -11.59 -0.52 8.05
CA VAL A 111 -11.77 0.74 7.37
C VAL A 111 -13.03 0.67 6.52
N ASP A 112 -13.71 1.79 6.36
CA ASP A 112 -14.84 1.89 5.44
C ASP A 112 -14.34 1.68 4.01
N ASP A 113 -15.05 0.85 3.24
CA ASP A 113 -14.63 0.50 1.89
C ASP A 113 -14.48 1.75 1.00
N ASP A 114 -15.45 2.64 1.06
CA ASP A 114 -15.43 3.84 0.22
C ASP A 114 -14.27 4.78 0.57
N GLU A 115 -13.99 4.93 1.87
CA GLU A 115 -12.87 5.73 2.31
C GLU A 115 -11.55 5.13 1.84
N PHE A 116 -11.42 3.81 1.95
CA PHE A 116 -10.21 3.14 1.54
C PHE A 116 -10.00 3.26 0.04
N LEU A 117 -11.05 3.01 -0.74
CA LEU A 117 -10.98 3.09 -2.20
C LEU A 117 -10.62 4.51 -2.65
N ALA A 118 -11.17 5.53 -2.00
CA ALA A 118 -10.82 6.92 -2.32
C ALA A 118 -9.36 7.20 -2.01
N GLY A 119 -8.84 6.65 -0.90
CA GLY A 119 -7.44 6.80 -0.55
C GLY A 119 -6.51 6.13 -1.56
N ILE A 120 -6.89 4.97 -2.05
CA ILE A 120 -6.12 4.26 -3.07
C ILE A 120 -6.10 5.07 -4.37
N GLU A 121 -7.25 5.58 -4.78
CA GLU A 121 -7.34 6.38 -6.00
C GLU A 121 -6.47 7.63 -5.90
N ALA A 122 -6.52 8.31 -4.77
CA ALA A 122 -5.70 9.49 -4.55
C ALA A 122 -4.20 9.16 -4.62
N ALA A 123 -3.80 8.05 -4.02
CA ALA A 123 -2.40 7.61 -4.06
C ALA A 123 -1.98 7.26 -5.48
N ALA A 124 -2.82 6.51 -6.19
CA ALA A 124 -2.50 6.07 -7.55
C ALA A 124 -2.38 7.25 -8.51
N ASN A 125 -3.15 8.29 -8.28
CA ASN A 125 -3.13 9.48 -9.13
C ASN A 125 -2.05 10.49 -8.71
N GLY A 126 -1.30 10.19 -7.66
CA GLY A 126 -0.28 11.09 -7.17
C GLY A 126 -0.83 12.30 -6.45
N THR A 127 -2.11 12.30 -6.12
CA THR A 127 -2.77 13.41 -5.43
C THR A 127 -2.59 13.22 -3.93
N LYS A 128 -2.13 14.25 -3.25
CA LYS A 128 -2.07 14.18 -1.80
C LYS A 128 -3.44 14.45 -1.24
N SER A 129 -3.85 13.62 -0.29
CA SER A 129 -5.09 13.89 0.40
C SER A 129 -4.76 14.90 1.49
N SER A 130 -4.93 16.10 1.24
CA SER A 130 -4.64 17.11 2.24
C SER A 130 -5.91 17.82 2.62
#